data_49a47f75af96544dac1fde70351ac862
#
_entry.id   49a47f75af96544dac1fde70351ac862
#
_cell.length_a   1.000
_cell.length_b   1.000
_cell.length_c   1.000
_cell.angle_alpha   90.00
_cell.angle_beta   90.00
_cell.angle_gamma   90.00
#
_symmetry.space_group_name_H-M   'P 1'
#
loop_
_entity.id
_entity.type
_entity.pdbx_description
1 polymer ?
#
loop_
_entity_poly.entity_id
_entity_poly.type
_entity_poly.pdbx_seq_one_letter_code
_entity_poly.pdbx_strand_id
1 'polypeptide(L)'
;GETILLCGESGCGKTTLTRLINGLIPHYYSGNLTGQVLLDGKELKDYPLYQIGQQVGSVFQNPRTQFYNVDTTSEIVFGCENMALPVPEMQERLEETTHSLKLEKLLNRSLFALSGGEKQKIACASADAIHPDIFVLDEPSSNLDIATIEDLIGVIRHWQSEKKTVIVAEHRLYYLVPYADRILYMKHGSIIQEFAGVEFQRLSPDELRGMGLRALDPFHLSPEAIPKQETPTLHIKGFQFSYEKHGPLNVDIPDLTLPQGEIIGIIGNNGAGKSTFARCLCGLDKKAK
;
A
#
# COMPACT_ATOMS: atom_id res chain seq x y z
N GLY A 1 2.80 -21.64 5.26
CA GLY A 1 2.53 -20.21 5.10
C GLY A 1 2.31 -19.54 6.44
N GLU A 2 2.90 -18.38 6.60
CA GLU A 2 2.81 -17.56 7.81
C GLU A 2 2.68 -16.10 7.37
N THR A 3 1.91 -15.30 8.09
CA THR A 3 1.82 -13.84 7.86
C THR A 3 2.64 -13.10 8.90
N ILE A 4 3.66 -12.40 8.44
CA ILE A 4 4.63 -11.67 9.26
C ILE A 4 4.46 -10.17 9.01
N LEU A 5 4.24 -9.42 10.09
CA LEU A 5 4.17 -7.96 10.05
C LEU A 5 5.49 -7.36 10.55
N LEU A 6 6.15 -6.56 9.71
CA LEU A 6 7.31 -5.76 10.09
C LEU A 6 6.83 -4.36 10.49
N CYS A 7 7.01 -3.98 11.75
CA CYS A 7 6.61 -2.67 12.25
C CYS A 7 7.78 -1.93 12.89
N GLY A 8 7.66 -0.61 13.01
CA GLY A 8 8.68 0.28 13.57
C GLY A 8 8.60 1.68 12.98
N GLU A 9 9.34 2.61 13.54
CA GLU A 9 9.40 3.99 13.10
C GLU A 9 9.84 4.13 11.64
N SER A 10 9.56 5.27 11.02
CA SER A 10 10.07 5.56 9.66
C SER A 10 11.61 5.57 9.67
N GLY A 11 12.22 4.95 8.66
CA GLY A 11 13.67 4.84 8.56
C GLY A 11 14.31 3.74 9.45
N CYS A 12 13.55 2.93 10.18
CA CYS A 12 14.13 1.86 11.02
C CYS A 12 14.66 0.65 10.24
N GLY A 13 14.56 0.61 8.90
CA GLY A 13 15.15 -0.44 8.07
C GLY A 13 14.17 -1.46 7.48
N LYS A 14 12.85 -1.29 7.62
CA LYS A 14 11.83 -2.23 7.08
C LYS A 14 12.00 -2.48 5.58
N THR A 15 12.04 -1.41 4.78
CA THR A 15 12.27 -1.49 3.33
C THR A 15 13.62 -2.13 2.97
N THR A 16 14.65 -1.96 3.79
CA THR A 16 15.94 -2.65 3.60
C THR A 16 15.77 -4.15 3.80
N LEU A 17 15.04 -4.55 4.83
CA LEU A 17 14.76 -5.96 5.10
C LEU A 17 13.89 -6.58 3.99
N THR A 18 12.85 -5.89 3.52
CA THR A 18 12.04 -6.38 2.39
C THR A 18 12.88 -6.55 1.12
N ARG A 19 13.84 -5.64 0.87
CA ARG A 19 14.77 -5.74 -0.27
C ARG A 19 15.80 -6.87 -0.14
N LEU A 20 16.15 -7.28 1.07
CA LEU A 20 16.94 -8.48 1.29
C LEU A 20 16.14 -9.75 0.95
N ILE A 21 14.88 -9.79 1.35
CA ILE A 21 14.01 -10.97 1.15
C ILE A 21 13.68 -11.18 -0.33
N ASN A 22 13.40 -10.11 -1.08
CA ASN A 22 13.10 -10.21 -2.51
C ASN A 22 14.33 -10.17 -3.43
N GLY A 23 15.55 -10.23 -2.86
CA GLY A 23 16.78 -10.31 -3.61
C GLY A 23 17.27 -9.01 -4.26
N LEU A 24 16.56 -7.88 -4.10
CA LEU A 24 17.04 -6.59 -4.60
C LEU A 24 18.34 -6.15 -3.92
N ILE A 25 18.60 -6.64 -2.71
CA ILE A 25 19.92 -6.61 -2.07
C ILE A 25 20.42 -8.07 -2.05
N PRO A 26 21.60 -8.38 -2.61
CA PRO A 26 22.60 -7.46 -3.16
C PRO A 26 22.52 -7.24 -4.68
N HIS A 27 21.53 -7.83 -5.41
CA HIS A 27 21.56 -7.88 -6.87
C HIS A 27 21.38 -6.52 -7.57
N TYR A 28 20.58 -5.62 -6.96
CA TYR A 28 20.29 -4.30 -7.53
C TYR A 28 20.90 -3.17 -6.68
N TYR A 29 20.80 -3.28 -5.36
CA TYR A 29 21.38 -2.30 -4.43
C TYR A 29 22.71 -2.85 -3.91
N SER A 30 23.79 -2.11 -4.15
CA SER A 30 25.13 -2.44 -3.64
C SER A 30 25.25 -2.10 -2.15
N GLY A 31 26.05 -2.90 -1.43
CA GLY A 31 26.34 -2.69 -0.01
C GLY A 31 27.18 -3.83 0.55
N ASN A 32 27.62 -3.69 1.79
CA ASN A 32 28.31 -4.77 2.50
C ASN A 32 27.25 -5.63 3.20
N LEU A 33 27.07 -6.86 2.73
CA LEU A 33 26.20 -7.86 3.35
C LEU A 33 27.05 -8.84 4.15
N THR A 34 26.74 -8.98 5.44
CA THR A 34 27.31 -10.01 6.32
C THR A 34 26.20 -10.90 6.83
N GLY A 35 26.50 -12.18 7.02
CA GLY A 35 25.49 -13.18 7.33
C GLY A 35 24.90 -13.84 6.09
N GLN A 36 23.75 -14.50 6.23
CA GLN A 36 23.10 -15.30 5.18
C GLN A 36 21.61 -14.99 5.09
N VAL A 37 21.11 -14.90 3.88
CA VAL A 37 19.67 -14.94 3.59
C VAL A 37 19.42 -16.24 2.82
N LEU A 38 18.62 -17.13 3.39
CA LEU A 38 18.37 -18.44 2.81
C LEU A 38 16.95 -18.51 2.26
N LEU A 39 16.83 -18.99 1.03
CA LEU A 39 15.57 -19.37 0.39
C LEU A 39 15.66 -20.86 0.09
N ASP A 40 14.78 -21.67 0.69
CA ASP A 40 14.80 -23.14 0.61
C ASP A 40 16.15 -23.77 0.94
N GLY A 41 16.84 -23.19 1.94
CA GLY A 41 18.14 -23.69 2.42
C GLY A 41 19.35 -23.33 1.57
N LYS A 42 19.16 -22.60 0.46
CA LYS A 42 20.25 -22.10 -0.39
C LYS A 42 20.40 -20.59 -0.23
N GLU A 43 21.63 -20.06 -0.25
CA GLU A 43 21.86 -18.63 -0.14
C GLU A 43 21.21 -17.86 -1.28
N LEU A 44 20.43 -16.83 -0.94
CA LEU A 44 19.67 -16.02 -1.89
C LEU A 44 20.58 -15.30 -2.91
N LYS A 45 21.77 -14.90 -2.49
CA LYS A 45 22.77 -14.27 -3.39
C LYS A 45 23.24 -15.19 -4.54
N ASP A 46 23.08 -16.51 -4.39
CA ASP A 46 23.49 -17.52 -5.37
C ASP A 46 22.40 -17.80 -6.41
N TYR A 47 21.17 -17.24 -6.19
CA TYR A 47 20.10 -17.31 -7.19
C TYR A 47 20.19 -16.13 -8.15
N PRO A 48 20.02 -16.34 -9.46
CA PRO A 48 19.73 -15.23 -10.37
C PRO A 48 18.43 -14.53 -9.96
N LEU A 49 18.37 -13.21 -10.12
CA LEU A 49 17.22 -12.40 -9.67
C LEU A 49 15.88 -12.89 -10.25
N TYR A 50 15.86 -13.37 -11.50
CA TYR A 50 14.64 -13.89 -12.11
C TYR A 50 14.11 -15.15 -11.41
N GLN A 51 14.97 -16.00 -10.86
CA GLN A 51 14.54 -17.17 -10.09
C GLN A 51 13.98 -16.76 -8.71
N ILE A 52 14.54 -15.73 -8.11
CA ILE A 52 13.97 -15.17 -6.87
C ILE A 52 12.58 -14.62 -7.17
N GLY A 53 12.42 -13.87 -8.27
CA GLY A 53 11.12 -13.32 -8.68
C GLY A 53 10.05 -14.37 -8.99
N GLN A 54 10.42 -15.61 -9.30
CA GLN A 54 9.48 -16.72 -9.45
C GLN A 54 8.94 -17.25 -8.11
N GLN A 55 9.70 -17.10 -7.04
CA GLN A 55 9.36 -17.62 -5.70
C GLN A 55 8.86 -16.53 -4.76
N VAL A 56 9.27 -15.28 -5.01
CA VAL A 56 8.96 -14.11 -4.16
C VAL A 56 8.26 -13.04 -4.98
N GLY A 57 6.94 -12.96 -4.84
CA GLY A 57 6.13 -11.89 -5.39
C GLY A 57 6.30 -10.61 -4.57
N SER A 58 6.56 -9.49 -5.22
CA SER A 58 6.81 -8.21 -4.55
C SER A 58 5.76 -7.17 -4.89
N VAL A 59 5.30 -6.44 -3.88
CA VAL A 59 4.40 -5.29 -4.03
C VAL A 59 5.06 -4.08 -3.38
N PHE A 60 5.41 -3.07 -4.18
CA PHE A 60 6.13 -1.90 -3.73
C PHE A 60 5.18 -0.81 -3.18
N GLN A 61 5.72 0.08 -2.37
CA GLN A 61 5.00 1.20 -1.75
C GLN A 61 4.23 2.07 -2.77
N ASN A 62 4.80 2.28 -3.95
CA ASN A 62 4.15 3.01 -5.02
C ASN A 62 3.87 2.07 -6.21
N PRO A 63 2.63 1.62 -6.42
CA PRO A 63 2.29 0.73 -7.53
C PRO A 63 2.71 1.25 -8.89
N ARG A 64 2.70 2.58 -9.09
CA ARG A 64 3.06 3.20 -10.39
C ARG A 64 4.51 2.91 -10.80
N THR A 65 5.40 2.71 -9.83
CA THR A 65 6.81 2.41 -10.13
C THR A 65 7.05 0.95 -10.44
N GLN A 66 6.03 0.11 -10.26
CA GLN A 66 6.07 -1.32 -10.54
C GLN A 66 5.57 -1.65 -11.95
N PHE A 67 4.71 -0.80 -12.54
CA PHE A 67 4.06 -1.06 -13.81
C PHE A 67 4.96 -0.83 -15.00
N TYR A 68 4.92 -1.77 -15.95
CA TYR A 68 5.63 -1.72 -17.23
C TYR A 68 4.69 -1.53 -18.41
N ASN A 69 3.44 -1.99 -18.30
CA ASN A 69 2.45 -1.94 -19.36
C ASN A 69 1.57 -0.69 -19.25
N VAL A 70 0.71 -0.48 -20.25
CA VAL A 70 -0.26 0.63 -20.30
C VAL A 70 -1.67 0.18 -19.95
N ASP A 71 -1.95 -1.10 -20.04
CA ASP A 71 -3.23 -1.71 -19.71
C ASP A 71 -3.12 -2.77 -18.60
N THR A 72 -4.23 -3.02 -17.95
CA THR A 72 -4.30 -3.88 -16.76
C THR A 72 -4.09 -5.35 -17.07
N THR A 73 -4.61 -5.84 -18.20
CA THR A 73 -4.53 -7.26 -18.54
C THR A 73 -3.09 -7.65 -18.85
N SER A 74 -2.41 -6.88 -19.71
CA SER A 74 -1.00 -7.07 -20.01
C SER A 74 -0.12 -6.94 -18.77
N GLU A 75 -0.45 -6.04 -17.83
CA GLU A 75 0.31 -5.89 -16.60
C GLU A 75 0.18 -7.10 -15.66
N ILE A 76 -1.02 -7.68 -15.56
CA ILE A 76 -1.22 -8.88 -14.72
C ILE A 76 -0.38 -10.06 -15.25
N VAL A 77 -0.36 -10.30 -16.54
CA VAL A 77 0.36 -11.43 -17.13
C VAL A 77 1.84 -11.15 -17.44
N PHE A 78 2.31 -9.93 -17.25
CA PHE A 78 3.68 -9.52 -17.59
C PHE A 78 4.75 -10.42 -16.95
N GLY A 79 4.58 -10.80 -15.69
CA GLY A 79 5.48 -11.74 -15.01
C GLY A 79 5.49 -13.13 -15.67
N CYS A 80 4.33 -13.61 -16.09
CA CYS A 80 4.17 -14.89 -16.80
C CYS A 80 4.84 -14.87 -18.17
N GLU A 81 4.73 -13.75 -18.90
CA GLU A 81 5.43 -13.54 -20.17
C GLU A 81 6.95 -13.58 -20.00
N ASN A 82 7.49 -12.90 -18.96
CA ASN A 82 8.91 -12.93 -18.64
C ASN A 82 9.42 -14.32 -18.25
N MET A 83 8.54 -15.18 -17.74
CA MET A 83 8.83 -16.59 -17.45
C MET A 83 8.69 -17.48 -18.70
N ALA A 84 8.32 -16.90 -19.84
CA ALA A 84 8.06 -17.62 -21.09
C ALA A 84 7.03 -18.75 -20.96
N LEU A 85 5.98 -18.53 -20.14
CA LEU A 85 4.89 -19.50 -19.98
C LEU A 85 4.10 -19.65 -21.29
N PRO A 86 3.56 -20.85 -21.60
CA PRO A 86 2.68 -21.02 -22.73
C PRO A 86 1.41 -20.18 -22.63
N VAL A 87 0.91 -19.68 -23.77
CA VAL A 87 -0.29 -18.83 -23.79
C VAL A 87 -1.49 -19.42 -23.07
N PRO A 88 -1.81 -20.74 -23.19
CA PRO A 88 -2.92 -21.33 -22.44
C PRO A 88 -2.74 -21.23 -20.92
N GLU A 89 -1.52 -21.44 -20.41
CA GLU A 89 -1.22 -21.32 -18.98
C GLU A 89 -1.31 -19.87 -18.50
N MET A 90 -0.85 -18.91 -19.29
CA MET A 90 -1.01 -17.48 -18.96
C MET A 90 -2.49 -17.08 -18.88
N GLN A 91 -3.33 -17.61 -19.77
CA GLN A 91 -4.78 -17.36 -19.74
C GLN A 91 -5.43 -17.95 -18.49
N GLU A 92 -5.08 -19.19 -18.13
CA GLU A 92 -5.56 -19.85 -16.92
C GLU A 92 -5.19 -19.04 -15.66
N ARG A 93 -3.92 -18.62 -15.51
CA ARG A 93 -3.46 -17.82 -14.39
C ARG A 93 -4.11 -16.45 -14.34
N LEU A 94 -4.35 -15.81 -15.50
CA LEU A 94 -5.09 -14.56 -15.57
C LEU A 94 -6.53 -14.74 -15.04
N GLU A 95 -7.23 -15.78 -15.47
CA GLU A 95 -8.59 -16.07 -15.04
C GLU A 95 -8.66 -16.39 -13.54
N GLU A 96 -7.77 -17.25 -13.03
CA GLU A 96 -7.67 -17.59 -11.62
C GLU A 96 -7.41 -16.35 -10.75
N THR A 97 -6.36 -15.60 -11.03
CA THR A 97 -6.01 -14.37 -10.31
C THR A 97 -7.13 -13.34 -10.36
N THR A 98 -7.72 -13.13 -11.55
CA THR A 98 -8.79 -12.16 -11.73
C THR A 98 -10.03 -12.53 -10.92
N HIS A 99 -10.38 -13.81 -10.92
CA HIS A 99 -11.53 -14.31 -10.15
C HIS A 99 -11.28 -14.23 -8.63
N SER A 100 -10.11 -14.74 -8.19
CA SER A 100 -9.75 -14.78 -6.77
C SER A 100 -9.70 -13.39 -6.13
N LEU A 101 -9.16 -12.42 -6.86
CA LEU A 101 -9.00 -11.04 -6.39
C LEU A 101 -10.15 -10.12 -6.82
N LYS A 102 -11.18 -10.64 -7.50
CA LYS A 102 -12.39 -9.94 -7.93
C LYS A 102 -12.08 -8.72 -8.83
N LEU A 103 -11.31 -8.95 -9.88
CA LEU A 103 -10.77 -7.91 -10.76
C LEU A 103 -11.40 -7.87 -12.15
N GLU A 104 -12.47 -8.64 -12.42
CA GLU A 104 -13.09 -8.80 -13.74
C GLU A 104 -13.46 -7.44 -14.37
N LYS A 105 -13.89 -6.49 -13.53
CA LYS A 105 -14.26 -5.13 -13.97
C LYS A 105 -13.06 -4.24 -14.29
N LEU A 106 -11.88 -4.66 -13.93
CA LEU A 106 -10.64 -3.90 -14.15
C LEU A 106 -9.87 -4.36 -15.39
N LEU A 107 -10.23 -5.50 -15.99
CA LEU A 107 -9.57 -5.99 -17.19
C LEU A 107 -9.73 -5.03 -18.37
N ASN A 108 -8.74 -5.02 -19.27
CA ASN A 108 -8.70 -4.23 -20.49
C ASN A 108 -8.87 -2.70 -20.26
N ARG A 109 -8.49 -2.21 -19.08
CA ARG A 109 -8.52 -0.78 -18.75
C ARG A 109 -7.13 -0.18 -18.80
N SER A 110 -7.06 1.11 -19.13
CA SER A 110 -5.81 1.86 -19.04
C SER A 110 -5.38 2.02 -17.58
N LEU A 111 -4.13 1.66 -17.26
CA LEU A 111 -3.53 1.86 -15.94
C LEU A 111 -3.51 3.33 -15.51
N PHE A 112 -3.46 4.26 -16.48
CA PHE A 112 -3.46 5.70 -16.18
C PHE A 112 -4.83 6.18 -15.66
N ALA A 113 -5.90 5.52 -16.08
CA ALA A 113 -7.27 5.86 -15.68
C ALA A 113 -7.69 5.27 -14.33
N LEU A 114 -6.86 4.41 -13.72
CA LEU A 114 -7.18 3.76 -12.45
C LEU A 114 -6.97 4.70 -11.25
N SER A 115 -7.82 4.55 -10.25
CA SER A 115 -7.63 5.09 -8.90
C SER A 115 -6.39 4.47 -8.21
N GLY A 116 -5.96 5.07 -7.09
CA GLY A 116 -4.85 4.52 -6.30
C GLY A 116 -5.10 3.09 -5.81
N GLY A 117 -6.32 2.83 -5.35
CA GLY A 117 -6.71 1.49 -4.88
C GLY A 117 -6.82 0.46 -5.99
N GLU A 118 -7.38 0.82 -7.15
CA GLU A 118 -7.40 -0.07 -8.31
C GLU A 118 -5.98 -0.40 -8.77
N LYS A 119 -5.06 0.57 -8.76
CA LYS A 119 -3.64 0.33 -9.05
C LYS A 119 -3.01 -0.66 -8.06
N GLN A 120 -3.30 -0.51 -6.78
CA GLN A 120 -2.79 -1.43 -5.76
C GLN A 120 -3.28 -2.86 -5.99
N LYS A 121 -4.55 -3.03 -6.34
CA LYS A 121 -5.13 -4.34 -6.70
C LYS A 121 -4.42 -4.96 -7.91
N ILE A 122 -4.15 -4.17 -8.96
CA ILE A 122 -3.42 -4.67 -10.15
C ILE A 122 -1.97 -5.03 -9.78
N ALA A 123 -1.30 -4.26 -8.92
CA ALA A 123 0.05 -4.60 -8.45
C ALA A 123 0.07 -5.92 -7.64
N CYS A 124 -0.95 -6.15 -6.81
CA CYS A 124 -1.11 -7.44 -6.13
C CYS A 124 -1.39 -8.57 -7.13
N ALA A 125 -2.25 -8.33 -8.14
CA ALA A 125 -2.59 -9.32 -9.15
C ALA A 125 -1.39 -9.70 -10.03
N SER A 126 -0.55 -8.75 -10.43
CA SER A 126 0.65 -9.06 -11.21
C SER A 126 1.69 -9.85 -10.41
N ALA A 127 1.73 -9.68 -9.10
CA ALA A 127 2.53 -10.53 -8.21
C ALA A 127 1.89 -11.91 -8.01
N ASP A 128 0.56 -12.00 -7.93
CA ASP A 128 -0.19 -13.23 -7.71
C ASP A 128 -0.16 -14.17 -8.92
N ALA A 129 -0.30 -13.63 -10.13
CA ALA A 129 -0.32 -14.40 -11.39
C ALA A 129 0.95 -15.23 -11.63
N ILE A 130 2.06 -14.91 -10.98
CA ILE A 130 3.31 -15.69 -11.02
C ILE A 130 3.19 -16.96 -10.15
N HIS A 131 2.20 -17.02 -9.24
CA HIS A 131 2.00 -18.08 -8.25
C HIS A 131 3.19 -18.28 -7.29
N PRO A 132 3.75 -17.22 -6.70
CA PRO A 132 4.89 -17.35 -5.80
C PRO A 132 4.48 -17.99 -4.49
N ASP A 133 5.45 -18.54 -3.74
CA ASP A 133 5.21 -19.08 -2.39
C ASP A 133 5.33 -18.03 -1.29
N ILE A 134 5.99 -16.92 -1.59
CA ILE A 134 6.26 -15.82 -0.65
C ILE A 134 5.79 -14.52 -1.28
N PHE A 135 5.02 -13.73 -0.54
CA PHE A 135 4.68 -12.36 -0.91
C PHE A 135 5.37 -11.37 0.03
N VAL A 136 5.98 -10.34 -0.53
CA VAL A 136 6.64 -9.26 0.22
C VAL A 136 6.01 -7.93 -0.18
N LEU A 137 5.38 -7.26 0.79
CA LEU A 137 4.70 -5.99 0.59
C LEU A 137 5.40 -4.89 1.40
N ASP A 138 5.76 -3.79 0.75
CA ASP A 138 6.38 -2.63 1.39
C ASP A 138 5.38 -1.47 1.43
N GLU A 139 4.85 -1.15 2.62
CA GLU A 139 3.86 -0.11 2.91
C GLU A 139 2.67 -0.08 1.92
N PRO A 140 2.01 -1.22 1.68
CA PRO A 140 0.99 -1.34 0.64
C PRO A 140 -0.23 -0.46 0.88
N SER A 141 -0.49 -0.01 2.11
CA SER A 141 -1.63 0.84 2.45
C SER A 141 -1.36 2.34 2.35
N SER A 142 -0.14 2.78 2.03
CA SER A 142 0.29 4.19 2.16
C SER A 142 -0.60 5.20 1.41
N ASN A 143 -1.15 4.80 0.26
CA ASN A 143 -1.98 5.64 -0.62
C ASN A 143 -3.45 5.21 -0.66
N LEU A 144 -3.89 4.34 0.26
CA LEU A 144 -5.23 3.79 0.28
C LEU A 144 -6.14 4.51 1.26
N ASP A 145 -7.41 4.65 0.91
CA ASP A 145 -8.48 4.98 1.84
C ASP A 145 -8.99 3.72 2.58
N ILE A 146 -9.87 3.92 3.55
CA ILE A 146 -10.34 2.85 4.42
C ILE A 146 -11.04 1.74 3.62
N ALA A 147 -11.87 2.10 2.66
CA ALA A 147 -12.60 1.11 1.84
C ALA A 147 -11.64 0.25 1.00
N THR A 148 -10.59 0.85 0.48
CA THR A 148 -9.58 0.15 -0.32
C THR A 148 -8.65 -0.72 0.55
N ILE A 149 -8.44 -0.35 1.82
CA ILE A 149 -7.72 -1.19 2.78
C ILE A 149 -8.45 -2.51 3.01
N GLU A 150 -9.78 -2.52 3.05
CA GLU A 150 -10.57 -3.76 3.16
C GLU A 150 -10.33 -4.70 1.96
N ASP A 151 -10.22 -4.14 0.76
CA ASP A 151 -9.86 -4.92 -0.43
C ASP A 151 -8.46 -5.54 -0.28
N LEU A 152 -7.48 -4.80 0.21
CA LEU A 152 -6.13 -5.31 0.46
C LEU A 152 -6.12 -6.43 1.51
N ILE A 153 -6.91 -6.29 2.57
CA ILE A 153 -7.12 -7.38 3.54
C ILE A 153 -7.67 -8.63 2.85
N GLY A 154 -8.63 -8.46 1.93
CA GLY A 154 -9.20 -9.55 1.14
C GLY A 154 -8.12 -10.32 0.36
N VAL A 155 -7.20 -9.60 -0.29
CA VAL A 155 -6.06 -10.19 -1.01
C VAL A 155 -5.14 -10.97 -0.06
N ILE A 156 -4.73 -10.38 1.07
CA ILE A 156 -3.85 -11.03 2.04
C ILE A 156 -4.51 -12.31 2.60
N ARG A 157 -5.81 -12.25 2.92
CA ARG A 157 -6.55 -13.42 3.39
C ARG A 157 -6.66 -14.51 2.34
N HIS A 158 -6.78 -14.17 1.07
CA HIS A 158 -6.75 -15.13 -0.01
C HIS A 158 -5.41 -15.87 -0.01
N TRP A 159 -4.28 -15.18 0.01
CA TRP A 159 -2.95 -15.79 0.07
C TRP A 159 -2.74 -16.65 1.33
N GLN A 160 -3.26 -16.20 2.49
CA GLN A 160 -3.26 -17.03 3.71
C GLN A 160 -4.04 -18.33 3.52
N SER A 161 -5.21 -18.29 2.85
CA SER A 161 -6.02 -19.49 2.61
C SER A 161 -5.31 -20.50 1.70
N GLU A 162 -4.44 -20.02 0.82
CA GLU A 162 -3.55 -20.83 -0.02
C GLU A 162 -2.25 -21.24 0.67
N LYS A 163 -2.11 -20.94 1.96
CA LYS A 163 -0.91 -21.24 2.77
C LYS A 163 0.36 -20.57 2.23
N LYS A 164 0.25 -19.43 1.59
CA LYS A 164 1.39 -18.63 1.17
C LYS A 164 2.01 -17.91 2.37
N THR A 165 3.31 -17.67 2.31
CA THR A 165 4.00 -16.81 3.29
C THR A 165 3.83 -15.36 2.88
N VAL A 166 3.33 -14.51 3.78
CA VAL A 166 3.09 -13.09 3.50
C VAL A 166 3.88 -12.23 4.48
N ILE A 167 4.77 -11.39 3.96
CA ILE A 167 5.60 -10.49 4.77
C ILE A 167 5.21 -9.06 4.41
N VAL A 168 4.73 -8.30 5.39
CA VAL A 168 4.25 -6.93 5.17
C VAL A 168 5.01 -5.96 6.06
N ALA A 169 5.73 -5.03 5.46
CA ALA A 169 6.27 -3.88 6.17
C ALA A 169 5.21 -2.77 6.19
N GLU A 170 4.81 -2.29 7.38
CA GLU A 170 3.68 -1.37 7.48
C GLU A 170 3.79 -0.43 8.69
N HIS A 171 3.19 0.77 8.54
CA HIS A 171 3.00 1.75 9.60
C HIS A 171 1.56 1.80 10.13
N ARG A 172 0.58 1.45 9.30
CA ARG A 172 -0.83 1.36 9.69
C ARG A 172 -1.12 -0.04 10.21
N LEU A 173 -0.92 -0.27 11.50
CA LEU A 173 -0.95 -1.61 12.08
C LEU A 173 -2.37 -2.16 12.27
N TYR A 174 -3.35 -1.28 12.48
CA TYR A 174 -4.71 -1.62 12.91
C TYR A 174 -5.41 -2.65 12.02
N TYR A 175 -5.18 -2.62 10.72
CA TYR A 175 -5.86 -3.50 9.77
C TYR A 175 -5.17 -4.85 9.58
N LEU A 176 -3.87 -4.96 9.88
CA LEU A 176 -3.07 -6.18 9.67
C LEU A 176 -2.87 -7.01 10.93
N VAL A 177 -2.76 -6.37 12.09
CA VAL A 177 -2.50 -7.04 13.37
C VAL A 177 -3.47 -8.20 13.64
N PRO A 178 -4.80 -8.11 13.30
CA PRO A 178 -5.71 -9.23 13.48
C PRO A 178 -5.42 -10.47 12.61
N TYR A 179 -4.62 -10.32 11.57
CA TYR A 179 -4.31 -11.36 10.59
C TYR A 179 -2.84 -11.81 10.62
N ALA A 180 -2.00 -11.14 11.42
CA ALA A 180 -0.59 -11.47 11.53
C ALA A 180 -0.37 -12.60 12.56
N ASP A 181 0.38 -13.64 12.14
CA ASP A 181 0.83 -14.70 13.03
C ASP A 181 1.96 -14.21 13.92
N ARG A 182 2.91 -13.47 13.31
CA ARG A 182 4.08 -12.90 13.98
C ARG A 182 4.24 -11.42 13.65
N ILE A 183 4.71 -10.66 14.62
CA ILE A 183 5.00 -9.23 14.47
C ILE A 183 6.43 -8.97 14.91
N LEU A 184 7.23 -8.45 14.00
CA LEU A 184 8.64 -8.12 14.23
C LEU A 184 8.76 -6.62 14.41
N TYR A 185 9.07 -6.18 15.63
CA TYR A 185 9.32 -4.78 15.94
C TYR A 185 10.77 -4.41 15.64
N MET A 186 10.95 -3.44 14.74
CA MET A 186 12.24 -2.95 14.30
C MET A 186 12.55 -1.56 14.83
N LYS A 187 13.78 -1.36 15.27
CA LYS A 187 14.32 -0.07 15.69
C LYS A 187 15.80 0.04 15.33
N HIS A 188 16.20 1.16 14.74
CA HIS A 188 17.60 1.43 14.37
C HIS A 188 18.29 0.30 13.59
N GLY A 189 17.59 -0.29 12.62
CA GLY A 189 18.11 -1.34 11.75
C GLY A 189 18.13 -2.76 12.35
N SER A 190 17.61 -2.93 13.56
CA SER A 190 17.60 -4.22 14.26
C SER A 190 16.17 -4.65 14.61
N ILE A 191 15.92 -5.96 14.61
CA ILE A 191 14.71 -6.54 15.21
C ILE A 191 14.93 -6.55 16.72
N ILE A 192 14.17 -5.76 17.45
CA ILE A 192 14.30 -5.60 18.90
C ILE A 192 13.44 -6.61 19.64
N GLN A 193 12.28 -6.91 19.10
CA GLN A 193 11.32 -7.81 19.74
C GLN A 193 10.45 -8.49 18.70
N GLU A 194 10.06 -9.71 19.01
CA GLU A 194 9.10 -10.50 18.29
C GLU A 194 7.89 -10.76 19.18
N PHE A 195 6.70 -10.66 18.58
CA PHE A 195 5.43 -10.91 19.25
C PHE A 195 4.60 -11.92 18.45
N ALA A 196 3.85 -12.76 19.12
CA ALA A 196 2.71 -13.40 18.49
C ALA A 196 1.61 -12.35 18.23
N GLY A 197 0.84 -12.51 17.16
CA GLY A 197 -0.21 -11.54 16.81
C GLY A 197 -1.19 -11.26 17.93
N VAL A 198 -1.60 -12.31 18.66
CA VAL A 198 -2.50 -12.21 19.82
C VAL A 198 -1.90 -11.48 21.04
N GLU A 199 -0.59 -11.52 21.19
CA GLU A 199 0.13 -10.79 22.26
C GLU A 199 0.21 -9.31 21.91
N PHE A 200 0.53 -8.99 20.68
CA PHE A 200 0.65 -7.61 20.21
C PHE A 200 -0.68 -6.86 20.30
N GLN A 201 -1.80 -7.53 20.02
CA GLN A 201 -3.14 -6.95 20.17
C GLN A 201 -3.47 -6.48 21.58
N ARG A 202 -2.77 -7.00 22.60
CA ARG A 202 -2.99 -6.66 24.02
C ARG A 202 -2.13 -5.49 24.49
N LEU A 203 -1.22 -4.99 23.67
CA LEU A 203 -0.40 -3.83 24.02
C LEU A 203 -1.27 -2.59 24.24
N SER A 204 -1.01 -1.91 25.33
CA SER A 204 -1.68 -0.66 25.65
C SER A 204 -1.28 0.47 24.69
N PRO A 205 -2.09 1.52 24.55
CA PRO A 205 -1.73 2.69 23.75
C PRO A 205 -0.42 3.35 24.19
N ASP A 206 -0.09 3.29 25.49
CA ASP A 206 1.15 3.87 26.02
C ASP A 206 2.38 3.03 25.67
N GLU A 207 2.28 1.70 25.69
CA GLU A 207 3.34 0.81 25.22
C GLU A 207 3.60 1.03 23.72
N LEU A 208 2.56 1.07 22.88
CA LEU A 208 2.69 1.36 21.47
C LEU A 208 3.33 2.73 21.20
N ARG A 209 2.94 3.75 21.98
CA ARG A 209 3.54 5.09 21.89
C ARG A 209 5.01 5.07 22.29
N GLY A 210 5.36 4.35 23.35
CA GLY A 210 6.76 4.16 23.79
C GLY A 210 7.64 3.46 22.73
N MET A 211 7.03 2.62 21.91
CA MET A 211 7.66 1.98 20.75
C MET A 211 7.69 2.87 19.50
N GLY A 212 7.07 4.07 19.53
CA GLY A 212 6.93 4.94 18.35
C GLY A 212 5.95 4.42 17.31
N LEU A 213 5.02 3.55 17.73
CA LEU A 213 4.03 2.93 16.85
C LEU A 213 2.70 3.66 16.87
N ARG A 214 1.93 3.51 15.80
CA ARG A 214 0.57 4.06 15.72
C ARG A 214 -0.41 3.20 16.52
N ALA A 215 -1.49 3.85 16.97
CA ALA A 215 -2.57 3.17 17.68
C ALA A 215 -3.18 2.03 16.84
N LEU A 216 -3.56 0.94 17.52
CA LEU A 216 -4.29 -0.17 16.88
C LEU A 216 -5.79 0.14 16.73
N ASP A 217 -6.29 1.13 17.43
CA ASP A 217 -7.65 1.64 17.26
C ASP A 217 -7.63 3.15 16.98
N PRO A 218 -7.52 3.54 15.69
CA PRO A 218 -7.50 4.94 15.31
C PRO A 218 -8.88 5.61 15.35
N PHE A 219 -9.97 4.84 15.52
CA PHE A 219 -11.34 5.35 15.39
C PHE A 219 -11.92 5.81 16.74
N HIS A 220 -11.37 5.36 17.87
CA HIS A 220 -11.80 5.71 19.21
C HIS A 220 -10.87 6.70 19.93
N LEU A 221 -10.11 7.49 19.17
CA LEU A 221 -9.30 8.57 19.73
C LEU A 221 -10.22 9.72 20.15
N SER A 222 -10.16 10.10 21.41
CA SER A 222 -10.85 11.30 21.93
C SER A 222 -9.86 12.47 21.93
N PRO A 223 -9.92 13.39 20.93
CA PRO A 223 -9.07 14.56 20.95
C PRO A 223 -9.50 15.51 22.07
N GLU A 224 -8.53 16.14 22.74
CA GLU A 224 -8.82 17.23 23.65
C GLU A 224 -9.48 18.38 22.88
N ALA A 225 -10.58 18.91 23.40
CA ALA A 225 -11.26 20.05 22.80
C ALA A 225 -10.38 21.29 22.91
N ILE A 226 -9.93 21.82 21.79
CA ILE A 226 -9.23 23.11 21.74
C ILE A 226 -10.26 24.22 21.82
N PRO A 227 -10.13 25.19 22.75
CA PRO A 227 -11.05 26.33 22.83
C PRO A 227 -11.08 27.09 21.50
N LYS A 228 -12.27 27.31 20.94
CA LYS A 228 -12.44 28.13 19.75
C LYS A 228 -12.12 29.59 20.07
N GLN A 229 -11.19 30.19 19.33
CA GLN A 229 -10.97 31.63 19.34
C GLN A 229 -11.77 32.25 18.19
N GLU A 230 -12.26 33.50 18.39
CA GLU A 230 -12.82 34.28 17.29
C GLU A 230 -11.65 34.71 16.38
N THR A 231 -11.54 34.05 15.25
CA THR A 231 -10.50 34.31 14.25
C THR A 231 -11.10 34.91 12.97
N PRO A 232 -10.35 35.71 12.22
CA PRO A 232 -10.75 36.10 10.87
C PRO A 232 -11.12 34.87 10.05
N THR A 233 -12.06 35.00 9.13
CA THR A 233 -12.56 33.89 8.31
C THR A 233 -12.32 34.13 6.83
N LEU A 234 -12.04 33.06 6.10
CA LEU A 234 -12.03 33.04 4.64
C LEU A 234 -13.38 32.51 4.15
N HIS A 235 -14.11 33.30 3.38
CA HIS A 235 -15.39 32.92 2.79
C HIS A 235 -15.20 32.49 1.34
N ILE A 236 -15.70 31.32 0.99
CA ILE A 236 -15.71 30.76 -0.36
C ILE A 236 -17.17 30.58 -0.76
N LYS A 237 -17.63 31.21 -1.84
CA LYS A 237 -19.00 31.14 -2.32
C LYS A 237 -19.05 30.77 -3.79
N GLY A 238 -19.89 29.80 -4.15
CA GLY A 238 -20.14 29.37 -5.52
C GLY A 238 -18.88 28.90 -6.24
N PHE A 239 -17.96 28.25 -5.50
CA PHE A 239 -16.69 27.80 -6.06
C PHE A 239 -16.89 26.48 -6.80
N GLN A 240 -16.64 26.51 -8.11
CA GLN A 240 -16.69 25.34 -8.99
C GLN A 240 -15.38 25.22 -9.77
N PHE A 241 -14.88 23.98 -9.89
CA PHE A 241 -13.69 23.69 -10.66
C PHE A 241 -13.80 22.38 -11.43
N SER A 242 -13.39 22.41 -12.70
CA SER A 242 -13.20 21.24 -13.56
C SER A 242 -11.87 21.37 -14.31
N TYR A 243 -11.16 20.27 -14.51
CA TYR A 243 -9.96 20.23 -15.35
C TYR A 243 -10.29 20.33 -16.84
N GLU A 244 -11.51 19.95 -17.24
CA GLU A 244 -11.98 20.00 -18.63
C GLU A 244 -13.07 21.07 -18.79
N LYS A 245 -13.03 21.80 -19.92
CA LYS A 245 -13.93 22.96 -20.17
C LYS A 245 -15.43 22.59 -20.13
N HIS A 246 -15.78 21.34 -20.46
CA HIS A 246 -17.15 20.80 -20.46
C HIS A 246 -17.22 19.44 -19.76
N GLY A 247 -16.24 19.13 -18.89
CA GLY A 247 -16.17 17.91 -18.12
C GLY A 247 -16.94 17.98 -16.79
N PRO A 248 -17.02 16.88 -16.07
CA PRO A 248 -17.64 16.85 -14.76
C PRO A 248 -16.90 17.76 -13.78
N LEU A 249 -17.64 18.35 -12.83
CA LEU A 249 -17.03 19.14 -11.78
C LEU A 249 -16.18 18.25 -10.87
N ASN A 250 -14.92 18.64 -10.68
CA ASN A 250 -14.00 17.99 -9.75
C ASN A 250 -14.13 18.55 -8.33
N VAL A 251 -14.60 19.80 -8.21
CA VAL A 251 -14.90 20.48 -6.95
C VAL A 251 -16.15 21.33 -7.17
N ASP A 252 -17.11 21.23 -6.26
CA ASP A 252 -18.32 22.08 -6.19
C ASP A 252 -18.58 22.43 -4.73
N ILE A 253 -18.38 23.72 -4.39
CA ILE A 253 -18.53 24.25 -3.04
C ILE A 253 -19.46 25.47 -3.10
N PRO A 254 -20.73 25.30 -2.79
CA PRO A 254 -21.71 26.38 -2.84
C PRO A 254 -21.40 27.50 -1.83
N ASP A 255 -21.09 27.12 -0.59
CA ASP A 255 -20.72 28.04 0.49
C ASP A 255 -19.83 27.32 1.52
N LEU A 256 -18.71 27.93 1.89
CA LEU A 256 -17.79 27.42 2.89
C LEU A 256 -17.09 28.56 3.61
N THR A 257 -17.09 28.53 4.92
CA THR A 257 -16.34 29.46 5.76
C THR A 257 -15.20 28.72 6.46
N LEU A 258 -13.99 29.19 6.30
CA LEU A 258 -12.78 28.61 6.90
C LEU A 258 -12.22 29.59 7.93
N PRO A 259 -11.99 29.19 9.19
CA PRO A 259 -11.31 30.03 10.18
C PRO A 259 -9.83 30.20 9.80
N GLN A 260 -9.27 31.38 10.07
CA GLN A 260 -7.84 31.62 9.91
C GLN A 260 -7.09 31.33 11.21
N GLY A 261 -5.86 30.83 11.09
CA GLY A 261 -5.04 30.51 12.26
C GLY A 261 -5.35 29.16 12.91
N GLU A 262 -6.21 28.35 12.31
CA GLU A 262 -6.55 27.03 12.75
C GLU A 262 -6.05 25.94 11.76
N ILE A 263 -5.90 24.74 12.25
CA ILE A 263 -5.63 23.56 11.41
C ILE A 263 -6.96 22.97 10.95
N ILE A 264 -7.18 22.95 9.64
CA ILE A 264 -8.42 22.47 9.04
C ILE A 264 -8.15 21.14 8.35
N GLY A 265 -8.84 20.09 8.79
CA GLY A 265 -8.78 18.77 8.14
C GLY A 265 -9.78 18.66 7.00
N ILE A 266 -9.32 18.33 5.79
CA ILE A 266 -10.17 17.99 4.64
C ILE A 266 -10.24 16.48 4.51
N ILE A 267 -11.42 15.91 4.75
CA ILE A 267 -11.64 14.46 4.74
C ILE A 267 -12.53 14.03 3.57
N GLY A 268 -12.46 12.77 3.17
CA GLY A 268 -13.27 12.17 2.11
C GLY A 268 -12.50 11.07 1.38
N ASN A 269 -13.20 10.29 0.56
CA ASN A 269 -12.64 9.18 -0.21
C ASN A 269 -11.59 9.65 -1.24
N ASN A 270 -10.80 8.70 -1.77
CA ASN A 270 -9.91 8.97 -2.87
C ASN A 270 -10.72 9.40 -4.11
N GLY A 271 -10.26 10.42 -4.83
CA GLY A 271 -11.01 11.00 -5.95
C GLY A 271 -12.08 12.06 -5.58
N ALA A 272 -12.38 12.28 -4.30
CA ALA A 272 -13.39 13.27 -3.86
C ALA A 272 -13.01 14.76 -4.05
N GLY A 273 -11.88 15.06 -4.73
CA GLY A 273 -11.50 16.44 -5.04
C GLY A 273 -10.69 17.15 -3.95
N LYS A 274 -10.29 16.49 -2.85
CA LYS A 274 -9.54 17.10 -1.73
C LYS A 274 -8.27 17.84 -2.17
N SER A 275 -7.42 17.15 -2.91
CA SER A 275 -6.15 17.71 -3.43
C SER A 275 -6.41 18.80 -4.46
N THR A 276 -7.43 18.67 -5.30
CA THR A 276 -7.85 19.68 -6.27
C THR A 276 -8.29 20.95 -5.54
N PHE A 277 -9.13 20.82 -4.52
CA PHE A 277 -9.56 21.97 -3.71
C PHE A 277 -8.37 22.68 -3.03
N ALA A 278 -7.48 21.92 -2.37
CA ALA A 278 -6.29 22.49 -1.75
C ALA A 278 -5.39 23.22 -2.76
N ARG A 279 -5.18 22.62 -3.95
CA ARG A 279 -4.39 23.23 -5.04
C ARG A 279 -5.03 24.51 -5.58
N CYS A 280 -6.36 24.52 -5.71
CA CYS A 280 -7.10 25.73 -6.12
C CYS A 280 -6.96 26.85 -5.08
N LEU A 281 -7.07 26.53 -3.77
CA LEU A 281 -6.87 27.51 -2.70
C LEU A 281 -5.47 28.14 -2.71
N CYS A 282 -4.44 27.33 -3.03
CA CYS A 282 -3.07 27.80 -3.16
C CYS A 282 -2.78 28.50 -4.51
N GLY A 283 -3.76 28.60 -5.43
CA GLY A 283 -3.58 29.19 -6.75
C GLY A 283 -2.70 28.37 -7.70
N LEU A 284 -2.44 27.11 -7.38
CA LEU A 284 -1.65 26.20 -8.22
C LEU A 284 -2.44 25.71 -9.43
N ASP A 285 -3.73 25.39 -9.24
CA ASP A 285 -4.63 25.08 -10.34
C ASP A 285 -5.37 26.39 -10.72
N LYS A 286 -4.86 27.02 -11.76
CA LYS A 286 -5.49 28.19 -12.33
C LYS A 286 -6.48 27.72 -13.36
N LYS A 287 -7.75 27.61 -12.94
CA LYS A 287 -8.81 27.66 -13.84
C LYS A 287 -9.25 26.46 -14.59
N ALA A 288 -10.51 26.10 -14.55
CA ALA A 288 -11.29 26.19 -15.77
C ALA A 288 -11.67 27.67 -16.02
N LYS A 289 -11.15 28.33 -17.03
CA LYS A 289 -11.72 29.54 -17.62
C LYS A 289 -12.97 29.20 -18.39
#